data_1b8ef1efcdc328e0758958e77279c411
#
_entry.id   1b8ef1efcdc328e0758958e77279c411
#
_cell.length_a   1.000
_cell.length_b   1.000
_cell.length_c   1.000
_cell.angle_alpha   90.00
_cell.angle_beta   90.00
_cell.angle_gamma   90.00
#
_symmetry.space_group_name_H-M   'P 1'
#
loop_
_entity.id
_entity.type
_entity.pdbx_description
1 polymer ?
#
loop_
_entity_poly.entity_id
_entity_poly.type
_entity_poly.pdbx_seq_one_letter_code
_entity_poly.pdbx_strand_id
1 'polypeptide(L)'
;MAAQGKAAAPKGILCGQLIDGRSNTPRGRTAILIEGERIVKIGGPDILPKGIEVIDLGGATVLPGLIDMHSHPLQSTDSYQVDHLRWSSAYKALKGLKAVQDNLMAGWTTLRIPGDDDVFYAPMDIRRAIDEGMFPGPRLCGAAHYISITGGGGDMNFIAPEQHPIADGLVVDGVEEMRKAVRQEIKYGSDWIKLLVTGAFMSVGDNPGDVHFSPEEIKVAVDEAARHRVPVMAHAHAAEGIKMAIRAGVRSIEHGTFMDKESIELMVERGIYLVPTMYVGEYYEEHGSDSAEMQKNVELSRKTRGEFERRVGEAIKAGVKICVGSDFGGFPPEVNAHEFASLVHAGMTPMQAIQAGTRVASEALRWDDRIGTLEPGKLADIVAVRGDPLRDITELQRVIYVMIGGRVVKKP
;
A
#
# COMPACT_ATOMS: atom_id res chain seq x y z
N MET A 1 11.17 -30.79 -10.56
CA MET A 1 12.23 -31.18 -9.60
C MET A 1 12.85 -29.89 -9.09
N ALA A 2 12.49 -29.46 -7.89
CA ALA A 2 13.12 -28.30 -7.25
C ALA A 2 14.55 -28.69 -6.92
N ALA A 3 15.52 -27.95 -7.46
CA ALA A 3 16.92 -28.09 -7.08
C ALA A 3 17.01 -27.80 -5.56
N GLN A 4 17.46 -28.74 -4.78
CA GLN A 4 17.88 -28.54 -3.40
C GLN A 4 19.09 -27.60 -3.42
N GLY A 5 18.80 -26.27 -3.39
CA GLY A 5 19.81 -25.24 -3.28
C GLY A 5 20.57 -25.44 -1.96
N LYS A 6 21.89 -25.43 -1.99
CA LYS A 6 22.74 -25.32 -0.79
C LYS A 6 22.16 -24.21 0.08
N ALA A 7 21.88 -24.54 1.36
CA ALA A 7 21.45 -23.53 2.32
C ALA A 7 22.41 -22.34 2.25
N ALA A 8 21.88 -21.15 2.00
CA ALA A 8 22.71 -19.95 1.92
C ALA A 8 23.49 -19.79 3.23
N ALA A 9 24.79 -19.46 3.13
CA ALA A 9 25.61 -19.27 4.30
C ALA A 9 25.00 -18.19 5.23
N PRO A 10 25.11 -18.38 6.56
CA PRO A 10 24.57 -17.41 7.50
C PRO A 10 25.22 -16.04 7.34
N LYS A 11 24.44 -14.97 7.56
CA LYS A 11 24.89 -13.58 7.51
C LYS A 11 24.56 -12.87 8.81
N GLY A 12 25.40 -11.90 9.16
CA GLY A 12 25.17 -11.02 10.28
C GLY A 12 24.89 -9.58 9.81
N ILE A 13 24.01 -8.87 10.49
CA ILE A 13 23.90 -7.41 10.39
C ILE A 13 24.24 -6.83 11.75
N LEU A 14 25.15 -5.84 11.79
CA LEU A 14 25.37 -4.98 12.95
C LEU A 14 24.72 -3.64 12.72
N CYS A 15 23.86 -3.17 13.62
CA CYS A 15 23.22 -1.88 13.57
C CYS A 15 23.59 -0.99 14.77
N GLY A 16 23.64 0.33 14.56
CA GLY A 16 23.83 1.32 15.63
C GLY A 16 22.59 1.46 16.48
N GLN A 17 21.44 1.43 15.84
CA GLN A 17 20.12 1.45 16.47
C GLN A 17 19.20 0.46 15.76
N LEU A 18 18.35 -0.22 16.51
CA LEU A 18 17.33 -1.13 16.00
C LEU A 18 15.93 -0.68 16.41
N ILE A 19 15.07 -0.45 15.44
CA ILE A 19 13.62 -0.33 15.60
C ILE A 19 13.00 -1.64 15.11
N ASP A 20 12.58 -2.50 16.04
CA ASP A 20 12.10 -3.85 15.68
C ASP A 20 10.66 -3.88 15.14
N GLY A 21 9.97 -2.73 15.08
CA GLY A 21 8.57 -2.61 14.65
C GLY A 21 7.56 -3.03 15.72
N ARG A 22 7.96 -3.78 16.75
CA ARG A 22 7.11 -4.27 17.83
C ARG A 22 7.17 -3.41 19.07
N SER A 23 8.39 -3.10 19.51
CA SER A 23 8.64 -2.33 20.74
C SER A 23 8.37 -0.86 20.51
N ASN A 24 7.90 -0.16 21.54
CA ASN A 24 7.73 1.30 21.49
C ASN A 24 9.05 2.08 21.74
N THR A 25 10.11 1.37 22.05
CA THR A 25 11.44 1.94 22.28
C THR A 25 12.48 1.25 21.41
N PRO A 26 13.41 2.02 20.79
CA PRO A 26 14.48 1.43 20.00
C PRO A 26 15.49 0.73 20.92
N ARG A 27 16.25 -0.20 20.35
CA ARG A 27 17.42 -0.81 20.98
C ARG A 27 18.68 -0.15 20.43
N GLY A 28 19.70 0.03 21.25
CA GLY A 28 21.02 0.48 20.81
C GLY A 28 21.73 -0.54 19.94
N ARG A 29 23.06 -0.55 19.98
CA ARG A 29 23.91 -1.44 19.18
C ARG A 29 23.47 -2.90 19.28
N THR A 30 22.98 -3.45 18.18
CA THR A 30 22.34 -4.76 18.11
C THR A 30 22.86 -5.54 16.90
N ALA A 31 22.87 -6.87 16.99
CA ALA A 31 23.15 -7.76 15.87
C ALA A 31 21.92 -8.58 15.49
N ILE A 32 21.77 -8.85 14.19
CA ILE A 32 20.75 -9.73 13.61
C ILE A 32 21.48 -10.86 12.90
N LEU A 33 21.20 -12.10 13.28
CA LEU A 33 21.69 -13.30 12.58
C LEU A 33 20.61 -13.81 11.64
N ILE A 34 20.98 -14.05 10.39
CA ILE A 34 20.09 -14.47 9.29
C ILE A 34 20.61 -15.76 8.69
N GLU A 35 19.73 -16.73 8.50
CA GLU A 35 20.00 -17.98 7.77
C GLU A 35 18.96 -18.15 6.65
N GLY A 36 19.45 -18.29 5.43
CA GLY A 36 18.59 -18.31 4.27
C GLY A 36 17.76 -17.00 4.18
N GLU A 37 16.44 -17.13 4.23
CA GLU A 37 15.52 -16.00 4.13
C GLU A 37 15.05 -15.45 5.48
N ARG A 38 15.48 -16.08 6.60
CA ARG A 38 14.86 -15.81 7.91
C ARG A 38 15.83 -15.26 8.93
N ILE A 39 15.29 -14.43 9.81
CA ILE A 39 15.96 -14.00 11.04
C ILE A 39 15.98 -15.19 12.01
N VAL A 40 17.16 -15.53 12.48
CA VAL A 40 17.35 -16.65 13.45
C VAL A 40 17.47 -16.11 14.88
N LYS A 41 18.21 -15.01 15.05
CA LYS A 41 18.48 -14.45 16.37
C LYS A 41 18.71 -12.95 16.31
N ILE A 42 18.30 -12.25 17.36
CA ILE A 42 18.57 -10.81 17.57
C ILE A 42 19.13 -10.65 18.98
N GLY A 43 20.25 -9.94 19.11
CA GLY A 43 20.91 -9.76 20.40
C GLY A 43 22.13 -8.86 20.31
N GLY A 44 23.03 -8.95 21.28
CA GLY A 44 24.31 -8.25 21.23
C GLY A 44 25.22 -8.77 20.11
N PRO A 45 26.33 -8.06 19.79
CA PRO A 45 27.26 -8.47 18.73
C PRO A 45 27.86 -9.88 18.91
N ASP A 46 27.87 -10.38 20.12
CA ASP A 46 28.36 -11.70 20.52
C ASP A 46 27.54 -12.88 19.97
N ILE A 47 26.31 -12.62 19.51
CA ILE A 47 25.49 -13.68 18.90
C ILE A 47 25.98 -14.11 17.51
N LEU A 48 26.85 -13.33 16.87
CA LEU A 48 27.34 -13.61 15.52
C LEU A 48 28.47 -14.66 15.57
N PRO A 49 28.33 -15.79 14.87
CA PRO A 49 29.39 -16.78 14.76
C PRO A 49 30.65 -16.19 14.12
N LYS A 50 31.81 -16.69 14.53
CA LYS A 50 33.08 -16.29 13.90
C LYS A 50 33.15 -16.78 12.44
N GLY A 51 33.63 -15.89 11.57
CA GLY A 51 33.90 -16.23 10.16
C GLY A 51 32.70 -16.14 9.22
N ILE A 52 31.51 -15.65 9.67
CA ILE A 52 30.39 -15.36 8.78
C ILE A 52 30.58 -13.99 8.11
N GLU A 53 29.85 -13.78 7.00
CA GLU A 53 29.71 -12.46 6.39
C GLU A 53 28.95 -11.53 7.36
N VAL A 54 29.54 -10.39 7.69
CA VAL A 54 28.91 -9.39 8.54
C VAL A 54 28.75 -8.08 7.73
N ILE A 55 27.51 -7.62 7.64
CA ILE A 55 27.15 -6.32 7.06
C ILE A 55 27.14 -5.32 8.21
N ASP A 56 28.10 -4.41 8.19
CA ASP A 56 28.23 -3.39 9.25
C ASP A 56 27.42 -2.14 8.90
N LEU A 57 26.32 -1.95 9.62
CA LEU A 57 25.45 -0.77 9.59
C LEU A 57 25.53 -0.03 10.94
N GLY A 58 26.69 -0.05 11.61
CA GLY A 58 26.88 0.47 12.96
C GLY A 58 26.64 1.98 13.11
N GLY A 59 26.62 2.75 12.00
CA GLY A 59 26.25 4.17 11.98
C GLY A 59 24.81 4.44 11.56
N ALA A 60 23.96 3.41 11.41
CA ALA A 60 22.62 3.53 10.88
C ALA A 60 21.54 3.00 11.83
N THR A 61 20.31 3.45 11.62
CA THR A 61 19.09 2.88 12.22
C THR A 61 18.51 1.83 11.28
N VAL A 62 18.34 0.62 11.79
CA VAL A 62 17.78 -0.53 11.08
C VAL A 62 16.34 -0.73 11.50
N LEU A 63 15.46 -0.99 10.50
CA LEU A 63 14.02 -1.17 10.68
C LEU A 63 13.54 -2.38 9.85
N PRO A 64 12.29 -2.88 10.10
CA PRO A 64 11.64 -3.79 9.16
C PRO A 64 11.49 -3.13 7.79
N GLY A 65 11.46 -3.95 6.74
CA GLY A 65 11.09 -3.50 5.40
C GLY A 65 9.75 -2.77 5.41
N LEU A 66 9.69 -1.65 4.68
CA LEU A 66 8.50 -0.81 4.63
C LEU A 66 7.39 -1.48 3.81
N ILE A 67 6.15 -1.24 4.20
CA ILE A 67 4.94 -1.78 3.57
C ILE A 67 4.07 -0.60 3.13
N ASP A 68 3.82 -0.49 1.83
CA ASP A 68 2.87 0.44 1.25
C ASP A 68 1.54 -0.29 0.99
N MET A 69 0.49 0.16 1.64
CA MET A 69 -0.83 -0.48 1.56
C MET A 69 -1.72 0.07 0.43
N HIS A 70 -1.19 1.00 -0.38
CA HIS A 70 -1.95 1.60 -1.47
C HIS A 70 -1.01 2.14 -2.54
N SER A 71 -0.63 1.31 -3.51
CA SER A 71 0.30 1.66 -4.58
C SER A 71 -0.23 1.23 -5.95
N HIS A 72 -0.16 2.14 -6.93
CA HIS A 72 -0.64 1.95 -8.30
C HIS A 72 0.53 1.90 -9.30
N PRO A 73 1.27 0.79 -9.39
CA PRO A 73 2.51 0.75 -10.17
C PRO A 73 2.34 0.95 -11.67
N LEU A 74 1.17 0.76 -12.25
CA LEU A 74 0.92 1.00 -13.67
C LEU A 74 0.64 2.48 -13.96
N GLN A 75 0.10 3.23 -13.00
CA GLN A 75 -0.20 4.65 -13.13
C GLN A 75 1.10 5.46 -13.01
N SER A 76 1.42 6.27 -14.01
CA SER A 76 2.66 7.03 -14.04
C SER A 76 2.45 8.53 -14.25
N THR A 77 1.21 8.96 -14.40
CA THR A 77 0.83 10.37 -14.58
C THR A 77 -0.55 10.61 -13.95
N ASP A 78 -0.89 11.88 -13.77
CA ASP A 78 -2.23 12.33 -13.38
C ASP A 78 -3.30 12.13 -14.48
N SER A 79 -2.85 11.85 -15.71
CA SER A 79 -3.70 11.55 -16.87
C SER A 79 -3.79 10.04 -17.15
N TYR A 80 -3.78 9.20 -16.10
CA TYR A 80 -3.70 7.74 -16.21
C TYR A 80 -4.81 7.14 -17.08
N GLN A 81 -6.03 7.67 -17.05
CA GLN A 81 -7.12 7.19 -17.90
C GLN A 81 -6.87 7.49 -19.39
N VAL A 82 -6.20 8.60 -19.73
CA VAL A 82 -5.78 8.89 -21.09
C VAL A 82 -4.63 7.98 -21.52
N ASP A 83 -3.69 7.73 -20.63
CA ASP A 83 -2.58 6.82 -20.87
C ASP A 83 -3.08 5.38 -21.06
N HIS A 84 -4.13 4.98 -20.34
CA HIS A 84 -4.81 3.71 -20.52
C HIS A 84 -5.29 3.49 -21.98
N LEU A 85 -5.78 4.54 -22.64
CA LEU A 85 -6.20 4.48 -24.04
C LEU A 85 -5.03 4.45 -25.04
N ARG A 86 -3.84 4.83 -24.61
CA ARG A 86 -2.66 4.95 -25.48
C ARG A 86 -1.70 3.77 -25.35
N TRP A 87 -1.63 3.16 -24.17
CA TRP A 87 -0.63 2.15 -23.85
C TRP A 87 -1.23 0.75 -23.82
N SER A 88 -0.53 -0.20 -24.43
CA SER A 88 -0.91 -1.60 -24.33
C SER A 88 -0.65 -2.14 -22.93
N SER A 89 -1.41 -3.15 -22.52
CA SER A 89 -1.21 -3.87 -21.25
C SER A 89 0.24 -4.38 -21.10
N ALA A 90 0.84 -4.89 -22.19
CA ALA A 90 2.23 -5.33 -22.17
C ALA A 90 3.21 -4.18 -21.85
N TYR A 91 2.99 -2.98 -22.40
CA TYR A 91 3.82 -1.82 -22.10
C TYR A 91 3.64 -1.34 -20.67
N LYS A 92 2.39 -1.30 -20.17
CA LYS A 92 2.09 -0.99 -18.78
C LYS A 92 2.75 -1.99 -17.82
N ALA A 93 2.71 -3.30 -18.13
CA ALA A 93 3.40 -4.31 -17.34
C ALA A 93 4.90 -4.05 -17.22
N LEU A 94 5.57 -3.62 -18.29
CA LEU A 94 7.01 -3.27 -18.25
C LEU A 94 7.26 -2.01 -17.41
N LYS A 95 6.42 -0.99 -17.53
CA LYS A 95 6.51 0.22 -16.70
C LYS A 95 6.26 -0.11 -15.23
N GLY A 96 5.21 -0.88 -14.95
CA GLY A 96 4.87 -1.30 -13.59
C GLY A 96 5.96 -2.16 -12.94
N LEU A 97 6.58 -3.06 -13.71
CA LEU A 97 7.72 -3.83 -13.21
C LEU A 97 8.88 -2.90 -12.80
N LYS A 98 9.19 -1.89 -13.63
CA LYS A 98 10.21 -0.89 -13.28
C LYS A 98 9.82 -0.11 -12.01
N ALA A 99 8.57 0.33 -11.93
CA ALA A 99 8.08 1.09 -10.78
C ALA A 99 8.18 0.29 -9.47
N VAL A 100 7.76 -0.98 -9.45
CA VAL A 100 7.88 -1.79 -8.23
C VAL A 100 9.34 -2.10 -7.86
N GLN A 101 10.24 -2.19 -8.84
CA GLN A 101 11.68 -2.33 -8.58
C GLN A 101 12.27 -1.06 -7.96
N ASP A 102 11.87 0.11 -8.43
CA ASP A 102 12.29 1.39 -7.86
C ASP A 102 11.76 1.55 -6.42
N ASN A 103 10.51 1.17 -6.18
CA ASN A 103 9.95 1.13 -4.83
C ASN A 103 10.75 0.20 -3.90
N LEU A 104 11.16 -0.98 -4.37
CA LEU A 104 12.03 -1.86 -3.59
C LEU A 104 13.36 -1.16 -3.23
N MET A 105 13.98 -0.45 -4.18
CA MET A 105 15.23 0.29 -3.95
C MET A 105 15.04 1.48 -2.99
N ALA A 106 13.83 2.01 -2.86
CA ALA A 106 13.48 3.03 -1.86
C ALA A 106 13.13 2.44 -0.47
N GLY A 107 13.08 1.11 -0.33
CA GLY A 107 12.85 0.45 0.96
C GLY A 107 11.47 -0.19 1.11
N TRP A 108 10.61 -0.08 0.11
CA TRP A 108 9.31 -0.71 0.12
C TRP A 108 9.42 -2.18 -0.26
N THR A 109 9.51 -3.04 0.75
CA THR A 109 9.69 -4.48 0.54
C THR A 109 8.38 -5.22 0.29
N THR A 110 7.25 -4.56 0.54
CA THR A 110 5.90 -5.08 0.29
C THR A 110 5.00 -3.96 -0.21
N LEU A 111 4.24 -4.22 -1.28
CA LEU A 111 3.25 -3.30 -1.84
C LEU A 111 1.89 -4.02 -1.94
N ARG A 112 0.82 -3.35 -1.51
CA ARG A 112 -0.55 -3.76 -1.83
C ARG A 112 -1.07 -2.90 -2.96
N ILE A 113 -1.52 -3.56 -4.03
CA ILE A 113 -2.10 -2.93 -5.22
C ILE A 113 -3.61 -2.87 -5.04
N PRO A 114 -4.22 -1.67 -4.98
CA PRO A 114 -5.67 -1.52 -4.79
C PRO A 114 -6.45 -1.48 -6.12
N GLY A 115 -6.08 -2.31 -7.08
CA GLY A 115 -6.49 -2.21 -8.47
C GLY A 115 -5.61 -1.22 -9.23
N ASP A 116 -5.52 -1.40 -10.53
CA ASP A 116 -4.68 -0.54 -11.37
C ASP A 116 -5.33 -0.37 -12.76
N ASP A 117 -4.87 0.59 -13.54
CA ASP A 117 -5.41 0.97 -14.84
C ASP A 117 -4.99 0.00 -15.95
N ASP A 118 -5.56 -1.19 -15.98
CA ASP A 118 -5.32 -2.17 -17.05
C ASP A 118 -6.61 -2.88 -17.46
N VAL A 119 -6.67 -3.28 -18.74
CA VAL A 119 -7.78 -4.08 -19.29
C VAL A 119 -7.64 -5.57 -19.00
N PHE A 120 -6.45 -6.00 -18.58
CA PHE A 120 -6.11 -7.39 -18.29
C PHE A 120 -5.56 -7.49 -16.86
N TYR A 121 -4.60 -8.35 -16.61
CA TYR A 121 -4.12 -8.66 -15.28
C TYR A 121 -2.63 -8.37 -15.09
N ALA A 122 -2.12 -7.30 -15.73
CA ALA A 122 -0.69 -6.93 -15.67
C ALA A 122 -0.12 -6.86 -14.24
N PRO A 123 -0.80 -6.32 -13.22
CA PRO A 123 -0.27 -6.34 -11.85
C PRO A 123 -0.04 -7.76 -11.31
N MET A 124 -0.92 -8.69 -11.65
CA MET A 124 -0.81 -10.09 -11.22
C MET A 124 0.29 -10.84 -11.98
N ASP A 125 0.51 -10.51 -13.26
CA ASP A 125 1.62 -11.06 -14.04
C ASP A 125 2.98 -10.53 -13.57
N ILE A 126 3.08 -9.26 -13.20
CA ILE A 126 4.29 -8.69 -12.56
C ILE A 126 4.59 -9.44 -11.26
N ARG A 127 3.59 -9.64 -10.39
CA ARG A 127 3.75 -10.41 -9.17
C ARG A 127 4.25 -11.82 -9.46
N ARG A 128 3.60 -12.51 -10.39
CA ARG A 128 3.98 -13.87 -10.80
C ARG A 128 5.42 -13.93 -11.28
N ALA A 129 5.85 -12.99 -12.13
CA ALA A 129 7.21 -12.96 -12.66
C ALA A 129 8.26 -12.73 -11.55
N ILE A 130 7.93 -11.94 -10.52
CA ILE A 130 8.78 -11.75 -9.35
C ILE A 130 8.81 -13.01 -8.47
N ASP A 131 7.65 -13.62 -8.20
CA ASP A 131 7.53 -14.83 -7.37
C ASP A 131 8.23 -16.05 -8.00
N GLU A 132 8.20 -16.16 -9.33
CA GLU A 132 8.95 -17.17 -10.10
C GLU A 132 10.46 -16.86 -10.18
N GLY A 133 10.92 -15.72 -9.67
CA GLY A 133 12.33 -15.31 -9.65
C GLY A 133 12.86 -14.81 -10.99
N MET A 134 12.00 -14.51 -11.95
CA MET A 134 12.41 -13.96 -13.25
C MET A 134 13.01 -12.57 -13.08
N PHE A 135 12.48 -11.78 -12.16
CA PHE A 135 12.92 -10.42 -11.86
C PHE A 135 13.02 -10.19 -10.35
N PRO A 136 13.96 -9.33 -9.90
CA PRO A 136 13.91 -8.83 -8.54
C PRO A 136 12.70 -7.89 -8.37
N GLY A 137 12.06 -7.93 -7.21
CA GLY A 137 10.94 -7.05 -6.87
C GLY A 137 10.54 -7.18 -5.41
N PRO A 138 9.64 -6.30 -4.93
CA PRO A 138 9.03 -6.42 -3.61
C PRO A 138 8.02 -7.58 -3.58
N ARG A 139 7.49 -7.89 -2.41
CA ARG A 139 6.31 -8.75 -2.28
C ARG A 139 5.09 -7.97 -2.74
N LEU A 140 4.31 -8.53 -3.64
CA LEU A 140 3.10 -7.91 -4.15
C LEU A 140 1.86 -8.70 -3.71
N CYS A 141 0.80 -7.98 -3.36
CA CYS A 141 -0.54 -8.51 -3.14
C CYS A 141 -1.56 -7.45 -3.58
N GLY A 142 -2.83 -7.80 -3.71
CA GLY A 142 -3.87 -6.84 -4.01
C GLY A 142 -4.90 -7.32 -5.02
N ALA A 143 -5.58 -6.36 -5.64
CA ALA A 143 -6.53 -6.54 -6.74
C ALA A 143 -5.87 -6.13 -8.06
N ALA A 144 -6.21 -6.78 -9.15
CA ALA A 144 -5.78 -6.34 -10.47
C ALA A 144 -6.54 -5.09 -10.91
N HIS A 145 -7.87 -5.11 -10.71
CA HIS A 145 -8.76 -4.00 -11.04
C HIS A 145 -9.47 -3.47 -9.79
N TYR A 146 -9.89 -2.22 -9.87
CA TYR A 146 -10.94 -1.71 -9.00
C TYR A 146 -12.31 -1.93 -9.66
N ILE A 147 -13.30 -2.29 -8.86
CA ILE A 147 -14.68 -2.50 -9.30
C ILE A 147 -15.45 -1.18 -9.12
N SER A 148 -16.07 -0.70 -10.19
CA SER A 148 -16.78 0.58 -10.27
C SER A 148 -18.18 0.38 -10.84
N ILE A 149 -19.03 1.40 -10.73
CA ILE A 149 -20.33 1.44 -11.43
C ILE A 149 -20.20 2.13 -12.78
N THR A 150 -21.22 2.02 -13.63
CA THR A 150 -21.38 2.89 -14.81
C THR A 150 -21.36 4.35 -14.36
N GLY A 151 -20.49 5.16 -14.97
CA GLY A 151 -20.29 6.57 -14.61
C GLY A 151 -19.46 6.81 -13.35
N GLY A 152 -18.94 5.78 -12.70
CA GLY A 152 -18.04 5.91 -11.54
C GLY A 152 -16.58 6.09 -11.92
N GLY A 153 -15.71 6.15 -10.91
CA GLY A 153 -14.29 6.48 -11.07
C GLY A 153 -13.46 5.49 -11.90
N GLY A 154 -13.96 4.28 -12.11
CA GLY A 154 -13.33 3.27 -12.99
C GLY A 154 -13.97 3.18 -14.37
N ASP A 155 -14.77 4.17 -14.76
CA ASP A 155 -15.39 4.28 -16.09
C ASP A 155 -14.79 5.46 -16.86
N MET A 156 -14.97 5.47 -18.18
CA MET A 156 -14.43 6.48 -19.09
C MET A 156 -15.41 7.65 -19.31
N ASN A 157 -15.60 8.46 -18.26
CA ASN A 157 -16.63 9.51 -18.24
C ASN A 157 -16.40 10.70 -19.19
N PHE A 158 -15.22 10.78 -19.83
CA PHE A 158 -14.86 11.84 -20.76
C PHE A 158 -14.98 11.43 -22.25
N ILE A 159 -15.46 10.20 -22.51
CA ILE A 159 -15.61 9.66 -23.86
C ILE A 159 -17.03 9.92 -24.36
N ALA A 160 -17.18 10.26 -25.67
CA ALA A 160 -18.49 10.43 -26.29
C ALA A 160 -19.27 9.09 -26.31
N PRO A 161 -20.63 9.13 -26.19
CA PRO A 161 -21.42 7.90 -26.07
C PRO A 161 -21.29 6.92 -27.26
N GLU A 162 -20.84 7.39 -28.40
CA GLU A 162 -20.60 6.55 -29.60
C GLU A 162 -19.28 5.80 -29.54
N GLN A 163 -18.39 6.17 -28.62
CA GLN A 163 -17.11 5.49 -28.40
C GLN A 163 -17.31 4.39 -27.37
N HIS A 164 -16.65 3.27 -27.58
CA HIS A 164 -16.76 2.10 -26.72
C HIS A 164 -15.37 1.55 -26.33
N PRO A 165 -14.53 2.36 -25.64
CA PRO A 165 -13.27 1.85 -25.13
C PRO A 165 -13.54 0.84 -24.01
N ILE A 166 -12.57 0.00 -23.74
CA ILE A 166 -12.58 -0.81 -22.51
C ILE A 166 -12.22 0.13 -21.36
N ALA A 167 -13.03 0.18 -20.32
CA ALA A 167 -12.78 0.98 -19.12
C ALA A 167 -11.50 0.54 -18.40
N ASP A 168 -10.90 1.40 -17.61
CA ASP A 168 -9.71 1.10 -16.83
C ASP A 168 -10.02 0.28 -15.57
N GLY A 169 -11.28 0.32 -15.07
CA GLY A 169 -11.80 -0.56 -14.03
C GLY A 169 -12.76 -1.64 -14.55
N LEU A 170 -13.22 -2.50 -13.65
CA LEU A 170 -14.34 -3.41 -13.92
C LEU A 170 -15.65 -2.68 -13.61
N VAL A 171 -16.36 -2.26 -14.65
CA VAL A 171 -17.67 -1.62 -14.53
C VAL A 171 -18.76 -2.67 -14.36
N VAL A 172 -19.53 -2.54 -13.27
CA VAL A 172 -20.60 -3.49 -12.90
C VAL A 172 -21.79 -2.77 -12.28
N ASP A 173 -22.98 -3.17 -12.66
CA ASP A 173 -24.23 -2.65 -12.12
C ASP A 173 -25.09 -3.80 -11.59
N GLY A 174 -25.41 -3.74 -10.31
CA GLY A 174 -26.23 -4.74 -9.64
C GLY A 174 -25.49 -5.95 -9.10
N VAL A 175 -26.19 -6.68 -8.26
CA VAL A 175 -25.66 -7.77 -7.41
C VAL A 175 -25.03 -8.91 -8.22
N GLU A 176 -25.62 -9.29 -9.36
CA GLU A 176 -25.15 -10.44 -10.13
C GLU A 176 -23.86 -10.12 -10.92
N GLU A 177 -23.73 -8.91 -11.45
CA GLU A 177 -22.51 -8.48 -12.11
C GLU A 177 -21.38 -8.30 -11.09
N MET A 178 -21.65 -7.72 -9.92
CA MET A 178 -20.72 -7.63 -8.82
C MET A 178 -20.20 -9.02 -8.41
N ARG A 179 -21.08 -9.99 -8.23
CA ARG A 179 -20.70 -11.39 -7.93
C ARG A 179 -19.77 -11.98 -8.98
N LYS A 180 -20.09 -11.75 -10.27
CA LYS A 180 -19.29 -12.21 -11.39
C LYS A 180 -17.90 -11.55 -11.39
N ALA A 181 -17.83 -10.24 -11.17
CA ALA A 181 -16.57 -9.50 -11.12
C ALA A 181 -15.65 -10.01 -10.01
N VAL A 182 -16.18 -10.20 -8.79
CA VAL A 182 -15.40 -10.76 -7.65
C VAL A 182 -14.81 -12.13 -8.02
N ARG A 183 -15.61 -13.03 -8.63
CA ARG A 183 -15.13 -14.34 -9.07
C ARG A 183 -14.07 -14.23 -10.16
N GLN A 184 -14.22 -13.27 -11.06
CA GLN A 184 -13.26 -13.01 -12.13
C GLN A 184 -11.92 -12.53 -11.57
N GLU A 185 -11.93 -11.58 -10.65
CA GLU A 185 -10.73 -11.10 -9.96
C GLU A 185 -9.98 -12.25 -9.28
N ILE A 186 -10.70 -13.06 -8.48
CA ILE A 186 -10.10 -14.20 -7.78
C ILE A 186 -9.55 -15.25 -8.77
N LYS A 187 -10.28 -15.52 -9.86
CA LYS A 187 -9.84 -16.47 -10.90
C LYS A 187 -8.50 -16.10 -11.50
N TYR A 188 -8.26 -14.82 -11.72
CA TYR A 188 -7.04 -14.32 -12.37
C TYR A 188 -5.95 -13.87 -11.40
N GLY A 189 -6.14 -14.16 -10.12
CA GLY A 189 -5.05 -14.08 -9.14
C GLY A 189 -5.14 -12.94 -8.14
N SER A 190 -6.16 -12.08 -8.18
CA SER A 190 -6.37 -11.09 -7.13
C SER A 190 -6.58 -11.77 -5.78
N ASP A 191 -5.80 -11.40 -4.78
CA ASP A 191 -5.91 -11.89 -3.40
C ASP A 191 -6.50 -10.83 -2.45
N TRP A 192 -6.96 -9.73 -3.02
CA TRP A 192 -7.86 -8.72 -2.47
C TRP A 192 -8.91 -8.35 -3.50
N ILE A 193 -10.05 -7.80 -3.03
CA ILE A 193 -11.04 -7.14 -3.89
C ILE A 193 -11.04 -5.66 -3.58
N LYS A 194 -11.04 -4.81 -4.60
CA LYS A 194 -11.14 -3.35 -4.46
C LYS A 194 -12.46 -2.87 -5.01
N LEU A 195 -13.20 -2.13 -4.19
CA LEU A 195 -14.43 -1.44 -4.57
C LEU A 195 -14.22 0.07 -4.58
N LEU A 196 -14.77 0.76 -5.55
CA LEU A 196 -14.95 2.23 -5.54
C LEU A 196 -16.36 2.52 -5.02
N VAL A 197 -16.49 2.59 -3.68
CA VAL A 197 -17.79 2.74 -3.01
C VAL A 197 -18.34 4.15 -3.16
N THR A 198 -17.47 5.12 -3.31
CA THR A 198 -17.81 6.52 -3.62
C THR A 198 -17.03 7.01 -4.80
N GLY A 199 -17.38 8.20 -5.31
CA GLY A 199 -16.60 8.88 -6.32
C GLY A 199 -15.19 9.22 -5.86
N ALA A 200 -14.32 9.53 -6.82
CA ALA A 200 -12.89 9.73 -6.64
C ALA A 200 -12.46 11.16 -7.01
N PHE A 201 -11.38 11.66 -6.39
CA PHE A 201 -10.78 12.95 -6.74
C PHE A 201 -10.02 12.90 -8.07
N MET A 202 -9.41 11.74 -8.40
CA MET A 202 -8.50 11.63 -9.54
C MET A 202 -9.15 11.07 -10.82
N SER A 203 -10.47 10.89 -10.84
CA SER A 203 -11.22 10.42 -12.02
C SER A 203 -12.01 11.56 -12.66
N VAL A 204 -11.88 11.70 -13.98
CA VAL A 204 -12.58 12.73 -14.73
C VAL A 204 -14.09 12.50 -14.70
N GLY A 205 -14.86 13.54 -14.37
CA GLY A 205 -16.33 13.48 -14.33
C GLY A 205 -16.93 12.82 -13.10
N ASP A 206 -16.10 12.41 -12.13
CA ASP A 206 -16.55 11.81 -10.89
C ASP A 206 -16.59 12.83 -9.73
N ASN A 207 -17.32 12.49 -8.66
CA ASN A 207 -17.48 13.37 -7.50
C ASN A 207 -17.26 12.57 -6.20
N PRO A 208 -16.24 12.89 -5.39
CA PRO A 208 -15.91 12.13 -4.17
C PRO A 208 -17.01 12.17 -3.09
N GLY A 209 -18.00 13.07 -3.22
CA GLY A 209 -19.17 13.14 -2.34
C GLY A 209 -20.29 12.16 -2.67
N ASP A 210 -20.28 11.56 -3.86
CA ASP A 210 -21.35 10.69 -4.33
C ASP A 210 -21.12 9.22 -3.90
N VAL A 211 -22.19 8.54 -3.48
CA VAL A 211 -22.17 7.12 -3.15
C VAL A 211 -22.55 6.33 -4.39
N HIS A 212 -21.73 5.36 -4.77
CA HIS A 212 -21.87 4.61 -6.02
C HIS A 212 -22.65 3.31 -5.84
N PHE A 213 -22.19 2.44 -4.96
CA PHE A 213 -22.83 1.14 -4.76
C PHE A 213 -23.93 1.18 -3.69
N SER A 214 -24.98 0.39 -3.88
CA SER A 214 -25.95 0.09 -2.85
C SER A 214 -25.35 -0.79 -1.74
N PRO A 215 -25.97 -0.84 -0.54
CA PRO A 215 -25.56 -1.75 0.52
C PRO A 215 -25.54 -3.22 0.10
N GLU A 216 -26.48 -3.63 -0.76
CA GLU A 216 -26.61 -4.99 -1.27
C GLU A 216 -25.46 -5.38 -2.20
N GLU A 217 -25.03 -4.48 -3.06
CA GLU A 217 -23.88 -4.68 -3.97
C GLU A 217 -22.57 -4.81 -3.17
N ILE A 218 -22.34 -3.92 -2.21
CA ILE A 218 -21.16 -4.01 -1.33
C ILE A 218 -21.20 -5.32 -0.53
N LYS A 219 -22.36 -5.68 0.01
CA LYS A 219 -22.52 -6.90 0.81
C LYS A 219 -22.23 -8.16 0.00
N VAL A 220 -22.72 -8.25 -1.24
CA VAL A 220 -22.47 -9.42 -2.07
C VAL A 220 -20.99 -9.53 -2.46
N ALA A 221 -20.29 -8.42 -2.67
CA ALA A 221 -18.86 -8.43 -2.91
C ALA A 221 -18.08 -9.01 -1.72
N VAL A 222 -18.39 -8.54 -0.51
CA VAL A 222 -17.78 -9.03 0.73
C VAL A 222 -18.09 -10.51 0.97
N ASP A 223 -19.34 -10.95 0.82
CA ASP A 223 -19.74 -12.33 1.06
C ASP A 223 -19.14 -13.30 0.05
N GLU A 224 -19.09 -12.91 -1.23
CA GLU A 224 -18.47 -13.75 -2.26
C GLU A 224 -16.95 -13.87 -2.06
N ALA A 225 -16.27 -12.77 -1.78
CA ALA A 225 -14.84 -12.77 -1.47
C ALA A 225 -14.52 -13.61 -0.22
N ALA A 226 -15.36 -13.53 0.83
CA ALA A 226 -15.18 -14.27 2.07
C ALA A 226 -15.20 -15.79 1.87
N ARG A 227 -15.99 -16.31 0.92
CA ARG A 227 -16.00 -17.74 0.55
C ARG A 227 -14.63 -18.26 0.11
N HIS A 228 -13.81 -17.35 -0.44
CA HIS A 228 -12.46 -17.62 -0.87
C HIS A 228 -11.40 -17.12 0.13
N ARG A 229 -11.79 -16.60 1.28
CA ARG A 229 -10.94 -15.97 2.31
C ARG A 229 -10.20 -14.73 1.81
N VAL A 230 -10.69 -14.11 0.74
CA VAL A 230 -10.16 -12.89 0.13
C VAL A 230 -10.75 -11.69 0.86
N PRO A 231 -9.93 -10.78 1.40
CA PRO A 231 -10.41 -9.54 2.00
C PRO A 231 -10.85 -8.52 0.95
N VAL A 232 -11.72 -7.60 1.38
CA VAL A 232 -12.20 -6.48 0.55
C VAL A 232 -11.66 -5.17 1.13
N MET A 233 -11.17 -4.29 0.26
CA MET A 233 -10.82 -2.90 0.55
C MET A 233 -11.77 -1.97 -0.20
N ALA A 234 -12.12 -0.84 0.42
CA ALA A 234 -13.09 0.10 -0.12
C ALA A 234 -12.47 1.50 -0.25
N HIS A 235 -12.32 1.99 -1.47
CA HIS A 235 -12.19 3.41 -1.72
C HIS A 235 -13.50 4.09 -1.29
N ALA A 236 -13.42 5.01 -0.35
CA ALA A 236 -14.60 5.72 0.13
C ALA A 236 -14.20 7.09 0.72
N HIS A 237 -14.70 8.15 0.12
CA HIS A 237 -14.54 9.52 0.63
C HIS A 237 -15.77 9.95 1.43
N ALA A 238 -16.98 9.78 0.89
CA ALA A 238 -18.23 10.22 1.52
C ALA A 238 -18.54 9.38 2.78
N ALA A 239 -18.93 10.06 3.87
CA ALA A 239 -19.22 9.43 5.17
C ALA A 239 -20.24 8.29 5.08
N GLU A 240 -21.29 8.45 4.25
CA GLU A 240 -22.30 7.40 4.10
C GLU A 240 -21.72 6.16 3.41
N GLY A 241 -20.94 6.31 2.33
CA GLY A 241 -20.25 5.20 1.67
C GLY A 241 -19.27 4.48 2.61
N ILE A 242 -18.53 5.23 3.44
CA ILE A 242 -17.64 4.68 4.46
C ILE A 242 -18.42 3.79 5.43
N LYS A 243 -19.53 4.30 5.98
CA LYS A 243 -20.37 3.54 6.93
C LYS A 243 -20.99 2.29 6.31
N MET A 244 -21.44 2.41 5.05
CA MET A 244 -21.98 1.25 4.30
C MET A 244 -20.91 0.17 4.11
N ALA A 245 -19.70 0.55 3.68
CA ALA A 245 -18.60 -0.38 3.50
C ALA A 245 -18.19 -1.07 4.80
N ILE A 246 -18.09 -0.31 5.91
CA ILE A 246 -17.79 -0.86 7.23
C ILE A 246 -18.86 -1.85 7.69
N ARG A 247 -20.15 -1.50 7.55
CA ARG A 247 -21.27 -2.38 7.91
C ARG A 247 -21.32 -3.65 7.07
N ALA A 248 -20.95 -3.58 5.80
CA ALA A 248 -20.84 -4.74 4.92
C ALA A 248 -19.70 -5.70 5.32
N GLY A 249 -18.67 -5.20 6.03
CA GLY A 249 -17.57 -6.02 6.55
C GLY A 249 -16.29 -5.96 5.71
N VAL A 250 -16.01 -4.83 5.04
CA VAL A 250 -14.70 -4.61 4.41
C VAL A 250 -13.58 -4.66 5.44
N ARG A 251 -12.35 -4.94 5.00
CA ARG A 251 -11.19 -4.99 5.90
C ARG A 251 -10.50 -3.64 6.07
N SER A 252 -10.49 -2.82 5.03
CA SER A 252 -9.92 -1.47 5.09
C SER A 252 -10.77 -0.47 4.35
N ILE A 253 -10.71 0.77 4.84
CA ILE A 253 -11.18 1.97 4.15
C ILE A 253 -9.94 2.68 3.61
N GLU A 254 -9.98 2.99 2.34
CA GLU A 254 -8.96 3.77 1.65
C GLU A 254 -9.44 5.23 1.62
N HIS A 255 -8.54 6.17 1.88
CA HIS A 255 -8.75 7.62 1.95
C HIS A 255 -9.59 8.05 3.16
N GLY A 256 -10.90 7.92 3.14
CA GLY A 256 -11.76 8.30 4.27
C GLY A 256 -11.93 9.82 4.42
N THR A 257 -11.76 10.61 3.37
CA THR A 257 -11.61 12.08 3.42
C THR A 257 -12.72 12.79 4.19
N PHE A 258 -13.98 12.41 3.98
CA PHE A 258 -15.15 13.03 4.64
C PHE A 258 -15.72 12.17 5.77
N MET A 259 -14.87 11.30 6.39
CA MET A 259 -15.32 10.48 7.52
C MET A 259 -15.86 11.38 8.64
N ASP A 260 -16.97 10.96 9.21
CA ASP A 260 -17.59 11.60 10.36
C ASP A 260 -17.28 10.85 11.66
N LYS A 261 -17.78 11.36 12.77
CA LYS A 261 -17.59 10.73 14.10
C LYS A 261 -18.10 9.29 14.12
N GLU A 262 -19.26 9.02 13.52
CA GLU A 262 -19.83 7.67 13.46
C GLU A 262 -18.96 6.72 12.65
N SER A 263 -18.40 7.18 11.54
CA SER A 263 -17.43 6.41 10.73
C SER A 263 -16.22 5.97 11.56
N ILE A 264 -15.67 6.89 12.38
CA ILE A 264 -14.52 6.63 13.27
C ILE A 264 -14.93 5.59 14.35
N GLU A 265 -16.07 5.78 15.00
CA GLU A 265 -16.59 4.87 16.03
C GLU A 265 -16.79 3.45 15.47
N LEU A 266 -17.37 3.34 14.27
CA LEU A 266 -17.56 2.06 13.59
C LEU A 266 -16.23 1.40 13.19
N MET A 267 -15.24 2.16 12.74
CA MET A 267 -13.90 1.61 12.44
C MET A 267 -13.25 1.01 13.68
N VAL A 268 -13.35 1.69 14.83
CA VAL A 268 -12.83 1.17 16.10
C VAL A 268 -13.58 -0.08 16.54
N GLU A 269 -14.92 -0.02 16.57
CA GLU A 269 -15.80 -1.13 17.00
C GLU A 269 -15.53 -2.41 16.21
N ARG A 270 -15.38 -2.28 14.88
CA ARG A 270 -15.23 -3.42 13.97
C ARG A 270 -13.79 -3.76 13.62
N GLY A 271 -12.81 -3.00 14.13
CA GLY A 271 -11.40 -3.23 13.91
C GLY A 271 -10.97 -3.03 12.44
N ILE A 272 -11.65 -2.11 11.74
CA ILE A 272 -11.35 -1.77 10.33
C ILE A 272 -10.07 -0.94 10.27
N TYR A 273 -9.25 -1.21 9.28
CA TYR A 273 -8.05 -0.42 9.02
C TYR A 273 -8.38 0.81 8.16
N LEU A 274 -7.72 1.93 8.46
CA LEU A 274 -7.74 3.13 7.63
C LEU A 274 -6.40 3.27 6.90
N VAL A 275 -6.45 3.53 5.60
CA VAL A 275 -5.28 3.86 4.76
C VAL A 275 -5.54 5.23 4.16
N PRO A 276 -5.12 6.32 4.84
CA PRO A 276 -5.63 7.66 4.53
C PRO A 276 -5.04 8.28 3.28
N THR A 277 -3.83 7.89 2.85
CA THR A 277 -3.19 8.44 1.64
C THR A 277 -3.16 9.97 1.62
N MET A 278 -2.66 10.56 2.70
CA MET A 278 -2.76 12.01 2.92
C MET A 278 -1.87 12.80 1.97
N TYR A 279 -0.65 12.31 1.75
CA TYR A 279 0.36 13.07 1.01
C TYR A 279 0.03 13.22 -0.48
N VAL A 280 -0.72 12.30 -1.10
CA VAL A 280 -1.08 12.44 -2.52
C VAL A 280 -1.85 13.72 -2.80
N GLY A 281 -2.75 14.13 -1.91
CA GLY A 281 -3.44 15.42 -2.00
C GLY A 281 -2.49 16.60 -1.87
N GLU A 282 -1.58 16.56 -0.90
CA GLU A 282 -0.54 17.59 -0.70
C GLU A 282 0.34 17.71 -1.94
N TYR A 283 0.76 16.59 -2.51
CA TYR A 283 1.58 16.56 -3.71
C TYR A 283 0.94 17.30 -4.88
N TYR A 284 -0.32 17.01 -5.19
CA TYR A 284 -1.03 17.68 -6.28
C TYR A 284 -1.34 19.17 -5.97
N GLU A 285 -1.51 19.52 -4.71
CA GLU A 285 -1.65 20.92 -4.31
C GLU A 285 -0.34 21.72 -4.52
N GLU A 286 0.82 21.08 -4.36
CA GLU A 286 2.13 21.69 -4.58
C GLU A 286 2.54 21.74 -6.05
N HIS A 287 2.24 20.69 -6.81
CA HIS A 287 2.72 20.52 -8.19
C HIS A 287 1.66 20.87 -9.25
N GLY A 288 0.37 20.90 -8.86
CA GLY A 288 -0.73 21.10 -9.80
C GLY A 288 -1.01 19.88 -10.67
N SER A 289 -1.84 20.09 -11.69
CA SER A 289 -2.13 19.11 -12.74
C SER A 289 -2.19 19.83 -14.08
N ASP A 290 -1.77 19.17 -15.16
CA ASP A 290 -1.87 19.70 -16.52
C ASP A 290 -3.31 19.63 -17.08
N SER A 291 -4.20 18.87 -16.41
CA SER A 291 -5.61 18.76 -16.78
C SER A 291 -6.48 19.81 -16.09
N ALA A 292 -7.27 20.56 -16.88
CA ALA A 292 -8.19 21.57 -16.34
C ALA A 292 -9.31 20.97 -15.45
N GLU A 293 -9.74 19.74 -15.76
CA GLU A 293 -10.71 19.00 -14.93
C GLU A 293 -10.07 18.60 -13.59
N MET A 294 -8.86 18.09 -13.63
CA MET A 294 -8.13 17.71 -12.42
C MET A 294 -7.83 18.90 -11.52
N GLN A 295 -7.59 20.07 -12.07
CA GLN A 295 -7.38 21.29 -11.28
C GLN A 295 -8.56 21.63 -10.37
N LYS A 296 -9.80 21.34 -10.79
CA LYS A 296 -10.98 21.50 -9.91
C LYS A 296 -10.92 20.58 -8.70
N ASN A 297 -10.47 19.35 -8.91
CA ASN A 297 -10.33 18.35 -7.85
C ASN A 297 -9.17 18.70 -6.91
N VAL A 298 -8.06 19.24 -7.45
CA VAL A 298 -6.96 19.80 -6.64
C VAL A 298 -7.45 20.97 -5.77
N GLU A 299 -8.28 21.86 -6.30
CA GLU A 299 -8.89 22.94 -5.51
C GLU A 299 -9.84 22.41 -4.43
N LEU A 300 -10.60 21.34 -4.72
CA LEU A 300 -11.46 20.70 -3.74
C LEU A 300 -10.62 20.03 -2.63
N SER A 301 -9.55 19.31 -3.00
CA SER A 301 -8.58 18.74 -2.06
C SER A 301 -8.04 19.83 -1.13
N ARG A 302 -7.54 20.94 -1.69
CA ARG A 302 -7.02 22.08 -0.91
C ARG A 302 -8.05 22.66 0.07
N LYS A 303 -9.31 22.75 -0.34
CA LYS A 303 -10.39 23.28 0.53
C LYS A 303 -10.75 22.33 1.66
N THR A 304 -10.63 21.04 1.45
CA THR A 304 -11.05 19.98 2.40
C THR A 304 -9.91 19.44 3.26
N ARG A 305 -8.64 19.70 2.90
CA ARG A 305 -7.45 19.15 3.56
C ARG A 305 -7.44 19.37 5.07
N GLY A 306 -7.63 20.58 5.54
CA GLY A 306 -7.59 20.86 6.99
C GLY A 306 -8.65 20.09 7.79
N GLU A 307 -9.83 19.88 7.22
CA GLU A 307 -10.86 19.03 7.83
C GLU A 307 -10.46 17.57 7.79
N PHE A 308 -9.89 17.09 6.69
CA PHE A 308 -9.40 15.72 6.56
C PHE A 308 -8.27 15.41 7.58
N GLU A 309 -7.26 16.28 7.68
CA GLU A 309 -6.18 16.15 8.68
C GLU A 309 -6.75 16.09 10.10
N ARG A 310 -7.71 16.96 10.42
CA ARG A 310 -8.38 16.96 11.71
C ARG A 310 -9.10 15.62 11.98
N ARG A 311 -9.80 15.07 10.98
CA ARG A 311 -10.50 13.78 11.09
C ARG A 311 -9.54 12.61 11.25
N VAL A 312 -8.43 12.61 10.51
CA VAL A 312 -7.37 11.59 10.71
C VAL A 312 -6.80 11.72 12.12
N GLY A 313 -6.57 12.92 12.63
CA GLY A 313 -6.13 13.14 14.02
C GLY A 313 -7.15 12.66 15.07
N GLU A 314 -8.45 12.78 14.81
CA GLU A 314 -9.51 12.21 15.64
C GLU A 314 -9.51 10.67 15.59
N ALA A 315 -9.32 10.08 14.40
CA ALA A 315 -9.21 8.63 14.22
C ALA A 315 -7.98 8.06 14.95
N ILE A 316 -6.84 8.75 14.90
CA ILE A 316 -5.63 8.38 15.67
C ILE A 316 -5.94 8.36 17.17
N LYS A 317 -6.56 9.42 17.70
CA LYS A 317 -6.91 9.54 19.14
C LYS A 317 -7.93 8.50 19.56
N ALA A 318 -8.86 8.15 18.70
CA ALA A 318 -9.87 7.12 18.95
C ALA A 318 -9.30 5.70 18.91
N GLY A 319 -8.09 5.49 18.39
CA GLY A 319 -7.44 4.19 18.31
C GLY A 319 -7.78 3.39 17.05
N VAL A 320 -8.21 4.06 15.96
CA VAL A 320 -8.35 3.42 14.65
C VAL A 320 -6.98 2.88 14.22
N LYS A 321 -6.96 1.66 13.69
CA LYS A 321 -5.75 1.06 13.12
C LYS A 321 -5.43 1.71 11.77
N ILE A 322 -4.37 2.49 11.71
CA ILE A 322 -3.96 3.21 10.51
C ILE A 322 -2.75 2.52 9.88
N CYS A 323 -2.77 2.37 8.56
CA CYS A 323 -1.65 1.89 7.76
C CYS A 323 -1.15 2.99 6.84
N VAL A 324 0.15 2.96 6.53
CA VAL A 324 0.73 3.78 5.48
C VAL A 324 0.26 3.26 4.12
N GLY A 325 -0.15 4.16 3.25
CA GLY A 325 -0.44 3.94 1.84
C GLY A 325 -0.22 5.24 1.09
N SER A 326 0.51 5.18 -0.01
CA SER A 326 0.97 6.39 -0.70
C SER A 326 0.01 6.91 -1.76
N ASP A 327 -0.76 6.02 -2.38
CA ASP A 327 -1.60 6.32 -3.55
C ASP A 327 -0.79 6.83 -4.77
N PHE A 328 0.48 6.46 -4.80
CA PHE A 328 1.37 6.74 -5.91
C PHE A 328 1.70 5.48 -6.71
N GLY A 329 1.99 5.65 -7.99
CA GLY A 329 2.38 4.59 -8.90
C GLY A 329 3.79 4.77 -9.44
N GLY A 330 3.91 5.27 -10.66
CA GLY A 330 5.16 5.49 -11.37
C GLY A 330 5.87 6.82 -11.05
N PHE A 331 5.54 7.46 -9.94
CA PHE A 331 6.25 8.63 -9.42
C PHE A 331 7.60 8.25 -8.83
N PRO A 332 8.50 9.22 -8.58
CA PRO A 332 9.74 8.94 -7.87
C PRO A 332 9.46 8.25 -6.53
N PRO A 333 10.05 7.07 -6.25
CA PRO A 333 9.63 6.23 -5.13
C PRO A 333 9.94 6.82 -3.75
N GLU A 334 10.79 7.83 -3.65
CA GLU A 334 11.02 8.60 -2.43
C GLU A 334 9.81 9.41 -2.00
N VAL A 335 8.92 9.75 -2.93
CA VAL A 335 7.69 10.51 -2.68
C VAL A 335 6.74 9.72 -1.77
N ASN A 336 6.67 8.40 -1.92
CA ASN A 336 5.80 7.54 -1.11
C ASN A 336 6.05 7.69 0.40
N ALA A 337 7.29 7.93 0.81
CA ALA A 337 7.66 8.01 2.21
C ALA A 337 7.28 9.35 2.89
N HIS A 338 6.79 10.34 2.13
CA HIS A 338 6.22 11.55 2.71
C HIS A 338 4.95 11.27 3.54
N GLU A 339 4.22 10.19 3.22
CA GLU A 339 3.04 9.78 3.99
C GLU A 339 3.35 9.59 5.49
N PHE A 340 4.56 9.13 5.85
CA PHE A 340 4.98 9.06 7.24
C PHE A 340 4.98 10.43 7.92
N ALA A 341 5.43 11.46 7.22
CA ALA A 341 5.47 12.83 7.74
C ALA A 341 4.06 13.41 7.88
N SER A 342 3.17 13.18 6.91
CA SER A 342 1.76 13.59 6.97
C SER A 342 1.04 12.94 8.16
N LEU A 343 1.27 11.63 8.42
CA LEU A 343 0.71 10.95 9.60
C LEU A 343 1.25 11.51 10.93
N VAL A 344 2.54 11.86 10.99
CA VAL A 344 3.11 12.52 12.19
C VAL A 344 2.51 13.91 12.38
N HIS A 345 2.32 14.67 11.28
CA HIS A 345 1.66 15.98 11.33
C HIS A 345 0.20 15.85 11.83
N ALA A 346 -0.52 14.82 11.42
CA ALA A 346 -1.89 14.53 11.87
C ALA A 346 -1.96 14.05 13.34
N GLY A 347 -0.83 13.79 14.00
CA GLY A 347 -0.75 13.52 15.44
C GLY A 347 -0.22 12.16 15.87
N MET A 348 0.30 11.34 14.94
CA MET A 348 1.07 10.16 15.33
C MET A 348 2.43 10.54 15.93
N THR A 349 2.91 9.75 16.88
CA THR A 349 4.35 9.78 17.19
C THR A 349 5.14 9.15 16.02
N PRO A 350 6.42 9.50 15.81
CA PRO A 350 7.24 8.86 14.78
C PRO A 350 7.25 7.33 14.87
N MET A 351 7.26 6.76 16.08
CA MET A 351 7.19 5.31 16.28
C MET A 351 5.86 4.74 15.80
N GLN A 352 4.74 5.40 16.07
CA GLN A 352 3.43 4.96 15.57
C GLN A 352 3.36 5.01 14.04
N ALA A 353 3.91 6.05 13.42
CA ALA A 353 3.97 6.15 11.96
C ALA A 353 4.82 5.02 11.36
N ILE A 354 6.01 4.72 11.93
CA ILE A 354 6.83 3.57 11.52
C ILE A 354 6.04 2.26 11.67
N GLN A 355 5.34 2.08 12.79
CA GLN A 355 4.52 0.87 12.99
C GLN A 355 3.34 0.80 12.01
N ALA A 356 2.77 1.93 11.58
CA ALA A 356 1.72 1.99 10.55
C ALA A 356 2.22 1.49 9.18
N GLY A 357 3.47 1.77 8.81
CA GLY A 357 4.10 1.28 7.59
C GLY A 357 4.88 -0.04 7.74
N THR A 358 4.73 -0.74 8.85
CA THR A 358 5.41 -2.03 9.12
C THR A 358 4.47 -3.02 9.78
N ARG A 359 4.42 -3.07 11.11
CA ARG A 359 3.63 -4.04 11.88
C ARG A 359 2.13 -3.93 11.60
N VAL A 360 1.53 -2.74 11.69
CA VAL A 360 0.08 -2.56 11.52
C VAL A 360 -0.34 -2.91 10.09
N ALA A 361 0.47 -2.51 9.10
CA ALA A 361 0.26 -2.90 7.70
C ALA A 361 0.35 -4.42 7.51
N SER A 362 1.33 -5.09 8.13
CA SER A 362 1.43 -6.57 8.06
C SER A 362 0.23 -7.27 8.71
N GLU A 363 -0.31 -6.75 9.82
CA GLU A 363 -1.55 -7.23 10.45
C GLU A 363 -2.75 -7.06 9.51
N ALA A 364 -2.84 -5.91 8.83
CA ALA A 364 -3.89 -5.66 7.84
C ALA A 364 -3.82 -6.67 6.68
N LEU A 365 -2.62 -6.99 6.21
CA LEU A 365 -2.36 -8.01 5.19
C LEU A 365 -2.61 -9.45 5.67
N ARG A 366 -2.71 -9.70 6.96
CA ARG A 366 -2.66 -11.05 7.58
C ARG A 366 -1.32 -11.76 7.30
N TRP A 367 -0.24 -11.00 7.28
CA TRP A 367 1.13 -11.45 7.03
C TRP A 367 2.04 -11.18 8.24
N ASP A 368 1.47 -10.82 9.38
CA ASP A 368 2.17 -10.51 10.62
C ASP A 368 2.90 -11.71 11.25
N ASP A 369 2.60 -12.92 10.80
CA ASP A 369 3.37 -14.13 11.13
C ASP A 369 4.72 -14.20 10.42
N ARG A 370 4.93 -13.44 9.35
CA ARG A 370 6.14 -13.56 8.49
C ARG A 370 6.88 -12.26 8.21
N ILE A 371 6.24 -11.08 8.25
CA ILE A 371 6.85 -9.77 7.99
C ILE A 371 6.38 -8.71 8.99
N GLY A 372 6.81 -7.46 8.80
CA GLY A 372 6.35 -6.27 9.53
C GLY A 372 7.05 -6.01 10.86
N THR A 373 7.76 -6.99 11.40
CA THR A 373 8.63 -6.81 12.58
C THR A 373 9.91 -7.63 12.43
N LEU A 374 10.99 -7.19 13.09
CA LEU A 374 12.24 -7.95 13.14
C LEU A 374 12.21 -8.86 14.37
N GLU A 375 11.90 -10.14 14.13
CA GLU A 375 11.79 -11.18 15.16
C GLU A 375 12.31 -12.50 14.64
N PRO A 376 12.88 -13.37 15.51
CA PRO A 376 13.27 -14.72 15.11
C PRO A 376 12.11 -15.49 14.46
N GLY A 377 12.39 -16.17 13.35
CA GLY A 377 11.43 -16.91 12.55
C GLY A 377 10.79 -16.11 11.41
N LYS A 378 10.78 -14.79 11.44
CA LYS A 378 10.27 -13.95 10.37
C LYS A 378 11.26 -13.80 9.21
N LEU A 379 10.75 -13.39 8.07
CA LEU A 379 11.55 -13.11 6.89
C LEU A 379 12.50 -11.93 7.16
N ALA A 380 13.69 -12.01 6.63
CA ALA A 380 14.69 -10.95 6.72
C ALA A 380 14.43 -9.89 5.65
N ASP A 381 13.33 -9.16 5.82
CA ASP A 381 12.98 -7.94 5.08
C ASP A 381 13.41 -6.75 5.94
N ILE A 382 14.51 -6.10 5.57
CA ILE A 382 15.24 -5.16 6.45
C ILE A 382 15.63 -3.94 5.64
N VAL A 383 15.40 -2.76 6.20
CA VAL A 383 15.89 -1.50 5.67
C VAL A 383 16.75 -0.75 6.68
N ALA A 384 17.59 0.17 6.20
CA ALA A 384 18.34 1.06 7.08
C ALA A 384 18.34 2.49 6.54
N VAL A 385 18.37 3.46 7.46
CA VAL A 385 18.54 4.89 7.22
C VAL A 385 19.74 5.42 8.00
N ARG A 386 20.35 6.53 7.54
CA ARG A 386 21.55 7.08 8.23
C ARG A 386 21.23 7.68 9.57
N GLY A 387 20.15 8.44 9.66
CA GLY A 387 19.76 9.16 10.87
C GLY A 387 18.84 8.37 11.80
N ASP A 388 18.21 9.08 12.71
CA ASP A 388 17.23 8.55 13.65
C ASP A 388 15.81 8.97 13.23
N PRO A 389 15.00 8.09 12.63
CA PRO A 389 13.66 8.41 12.16
C PRO A 389 12.68 8.71 13.32
N LEU A 390 13.06 8.46 14.56
CA LEU A 390 12.27 8.87 15.72
C LEU A 390 12.46 10.36 16.06
N ARG A 391 13.55 10.97 15.60
CA ARG A 391 13.82 12.42 15.72
C ARG A 391 13.43 13.18 14.47
N ASP A 392 13.68 12.59 13.32
CA ASP A 392 13.34 13.13 11.99
C ASP A 392 12.75 12.01 11.13
N ILE A 393 11.43 11.96 11.06
CA ILE A 393 10.72 10.93 10.31
C ILE A 393 11.05 10.94 8.81
N THR A 394 11.52 12.10 8.27
CA THR A 394 11.91 12.25 6.86
C THR A 394 13.16 11.44 6.49
N GLU A 395 13.89 10.89 7.47
CA GLU A 395 14.96 9.93 7.20
C GLU A 395 14.48 8.72 6.40
N LEU A 396 13.20 8.34 6.53
CA LEU A 396 12.60 7.24 5.76
C LEU A 396 12.52 7.51 4.26
N GLN A 397 12.66 8.75 3.82
CA GLN A 397 12.78 9.12 2.40
C GLN A 397 14.17 8.81 1.81
N ARG A 398 15.15 8.48 2.65
CA ARG A 398 16.57 8.31 2.28
C ARG A 398 17.12 6.96 2.73
N VAL A 399 16.40 5.89 2.37
CA VAL A 399 16.84 4.52 2.68
C VAL A 399 18.16 4.22 2.00
N ILE A 400 19.15 3.78 2.77
CA ILE A 400 20.51 3.50 2.28
C ILE A 400 20.79 2.01 2.11
N TYR A 401 20.03 1.14 2.75
CA TYR A 401 20.19 -0.31 2.68
C TYR A 401 18.84 -1.00 2.58
N VAL A 402 18.77 -2.02 1.73
CA VAL A 402 17.57 -2.84 1.56
C VAL A 402 17.96 -4.31 1.46
N MET A 403 17.31 -5.14 2.26
CA MET A 403 17.34 -6.59 2.18
C MET A 403 15.91 -7.11 2.10
N ILE A 404 15.66 -8.07 1.22
CA ILE A 404 14.38 -8.78 1.10
C ILE A 404 14.65 -10.29 1.10
N GLY A 405 13.99 -11.04 2.00
CA GLY A 405 14.19 -12.49 2.14
C GLY A 405 15.66 -12.86 2.29
N GLY A 406 16.45 -12.12 3.10
CA GLY A 406 17.88 -12.38 3.31
C GLY A 406 18.80 -12.02 2.13
N ARG A 407 18.24 -11.54 1.01
CA ARG A 407 18.98 -11.08 -0.17
C ARG A 407 19.17 -9.57 -0.12
N VAL A 408 20.41 -9.11 -0.15
CA VAL A 408 20.74 -7.69 -0.25
C VAL A 408 20.44 -7.20 -1.66
N VAL A 409 19.61 -6.15 -1.78
CA VAL A 409 19.26 -5.51 -3.05
C VAL A 409 19.82 -4.10 -3.17
N LYS A 410 20.06 -3.42 -2.04
CA LYS A 410 20.72 -2.12 -1.99
C LYS A 410 21.76 -2.12 -0.88
N LYS A 411 22.95 -1.61 -1.18
CA LYS A 411 24.04 -1.41 -0.22
C LYS A 411 24.23 0.10 0.06
N PRO A 412 24.72 0.48 1.26
CA PRO A 412 25.01 1.86 1.61
C PRO A 412 25.91 2.59 0.62
#